data_4bd48dd5cb7f0c86a9eaf7eb13d0faa7
#
_entry.id   4bd48dd5cb7f0c86a9eaf7eb13d0faa7
#
_cell.length_a   1.000
_cell.length_b   1.000
_cell.length_c   1.000
_cell.angle_alpha   90.00
_cell.angle_beta   90.00
_cell.angle_gamma   90.00
#
_symmetry.space_group_name_H-M   'P 1'
#
loop_
_entity.id
_entity.type
_entity.pdbx_description
1 polymer ?
#
loop_
_entity_poly.entity_id
_entity_poly.type
_entity_poly.pdbx_seq_one_letter_code
_entity_poly.pdbx_strand_id
1 'polypeptide(L)'
;MAYDMTNEAGFVRSNTSHKQTKTNLSPHRVRYFFVAMAVLFPIITFLGFFPSLQDLNAGSMKVHWLTHVHSAIMTSWIVVFLAQAILAAKGNLKFHRRLGLVSVVLGVLVCLAMVTTSVHFLIANHPPERSFLFDLVLIEIYEIASFGLFFTWGIQVRTKDPSSHKRLLMLATFVLLTAAVDRIHWLPSLGMEHPSITFVYLDMLLIPLFFYDFFTFRRIHRTTWIGSAVIIMLQLSVNTVFGSPLWHKRLFNLTTPLMEQVNEVKLSEVQSAPLLGDYESPTGKMTISRNRSKLYIQFNDQEKQEMGAKSETELFLKTESMDFSFEKGT
;
A
#
# COMPACT_ATOMS: atom_id res chain seq x y z
N MET A 1 31.97 -79.28 -14.62
CA MET A 1 31.15 -78.47 -15.53
C MET A 1 30.82 -77.22 -14.85
N ALA A 2 31.63 -76.15 -15.01
CA ALA A 2 31.50 -74.86 -14.43
C ALA A 2 30.82 -73.93 -15.44
N TYR A 3 29.80 -73.28 -15.12
CA TYR A 3 29.20 -72.16 -15.85
C TYR A 3 29.49 -70.86 -15.14
N ASP A 4 30.34 -70.07 -15.77
CA ASP A 4 30.65 -68.71 -15.44
C ASP A 4 29.60 -67.83 -16.09
N MET A 5 28.88 -67.00 -15.32
CA MET A 5 27.96 -65.99 -15.79
C MET A 5 28.35 -64.63 -15.19
N THR A 6 29.31 -63.98 -15.81
CA THR A 6 29.60 -62.54 -15.58
C THR A 6 28.51 -61.71 -16.25
N ASN A 7 27.71 -61.05 -15.42
CA ASN A 7 26.69 -60.08 -15.87
C ASN A 7 27.24 -58.68 -15.69
N GLU A 8 27.83 -58.08 -16.74
CA GLU A 8 28.20 -56.67 -16.80
C GLU A 8 26.94 -55.81 -17.05
N ALA A 9 26.36 -55.31 -15.97
CA ALA A 9 25.36 -54.23 -16.06
C ALA A 9 26.10 -52.90 -16.18
N GLY A 10 26.30 -52.44 -17.43
CA GLY A 10 26.84 -51.10 -17.72
C GLY A 10 25.92 -49.98 -17.21
N PHE A 11 26.25 -49.39 -16.05
CA PHE A 11 25.60 -48.18 -15.57
C PHE A 11 26.10 -46.97 -16.38
N VAL A 12 25.31 -46.56 -17.40
CA VAL A 12 25.54 -45.29 -18.09
C VAL A 12 25.18 -44.15 -17.11
N ARG A 13 26.19 -43.49 -16.54
CA ARG A 13 26.02 -42.21 -15.86
C ARG A 13 25.50 -41.20 -16.87
N SER A 14 24.21 -40.84 -16.76
CA SER A 14 23.67 -39.70 -17.49
C SER A 14 24.30 -38.42 -16.88
N ASN A 15 25.31 -37.91 -17.57
CA ASN A 15 25.88 -36.59 -17.32
C ASN A 15 24.85 -35.54 -17.74
N THR A 16 23.89 -35.23 -16.88
CA THR A 16 23.08 -34.02 -17.03
C THR A 16 23.98 -32.81 -16.70
N SER A 17 24.75 -32.43 -17.71
CA SER A 17 25.46 -31.17 -17.73
C SER A 17 24.44 -30.05 -17.58
N HIS A 18 24.28 -29.52 -16.37
CA HIS A 18 23.64 -28.23 -16.16
C HIS A 18 24.44 -27.21 -16.98
N LYS A 19 23.95 -26.84 -18.16
CA LYS A 19 24.46 -25.72 -18.93
C LYS A 19 24.42 -24.48 -18.05
N GLN A 20 25.55 -24.16 -17.43
CA GLN A 20 25.75 -22.84 -16.78
C GLN A 20 25.63 -21.81 -17.91
N THR A 21 24.55 -21.07 -17.90
CA THR A 21 24.31 -19.95 -18.82
C THR A 21 25.39 -18.91 -18.53
N LYS A 22 26.37 -18.74 -19.44
CA LYS A 22 27.42 -17.73 -19.31
C LYS A 22 26.76 -16.34 -19.22
N THR A 23 26.89 -15.68 -18.08
CA THR A 23 26.43 -14.30 -17.88
C THR A 23 27.38 -13.35 -18.60
N ASN A 24 26.85 -12.41 -19.39
CA ASN A 24 27.65 -11.42 -20.11
C ASN A 24 28.05 -10.19 -19.27
N LEU A 25 27.51 -10.09 -18.05
CA LEU A 25 27.88 -9.04 -17.11
C LEU A 25 28.94 -9.57 -16.14
N SER A 26 29.84 -8.67 -15.67
CA SER A 26 30.78 -9.02 -14.63
C SER A 26 30.03 -9.55 -13.40
N PRO A 27 30.55 -10.56 -12.69
CA PRO A 27 29.91 -11.13 -11.50
C PRO A 27 29.56 -10.05 -10.43
N HIS A 28 30.31 -8.96 -10.43
CA HIS A 28 30.09 -7.81 -9.55
C HIS A 28 28.77 -7.06 -9.88
N ARG A 29 28.49 -6.77 -11.16
CA ARG A 29 27.28 -6.06 -11.59
C ARG A 29 26.02 -6.87 -11.31
N VAL A 30 26.07 -8.16 -11.51
CA VAL A 30 24.95 -9.09 -11.22
C VAL A 30 24.59 -9.10 -9.72
N ARG A 31 25.59 -8.96 -8.86
CA ARG A 31 25.43 -9.06 -7.40
C ARG A 31 24.78 -7.80 -6.80
N TYR A 32 25.12 -6.60 -7.30
CA TYR A 32 24.70 -5.34 -6.69
C TYR A 32 23.42 -4.72 -7.27
N PHE A 33 22.86 -5.28 -8.34
CA PHE A 33 21.59 -4.78 -8.91
C PHE A 33 20.47 -4.75 -7.86
N PHE A 34 20.25 -5.84 -7.15
CA PHE A 34 19.21 -5.92 -6.12
C PHE A 34 19.49 -5.01 -4.92
N VAL A 35 20.73 -4.71 -4.64
CA VAL A 35 21.08 -3.70 -3.62
C VAL A 35 20.72 -2.29 -4.12
N ALA A 36 21.00 -1.98 -5.37
CA ALA A 36 20.65 -0.68 -5.96
C ALA A 36 19.13 -0.46 -5.93
N MET A 37 18.33 -1.47 -6.31
CA MET A 37 16.87 -1.41 -6.19
C MET A 37 16.42 -1.28 -4.74
N ALA A 38 17.04 -2.01 -3.82
CA ALA A 38 16.72 -1.93 -2.40
C ALA A 38 17.11 -0.58 -1.75
N VAL A 39 18.08 0.15 -2.31
CA VAL A 39 18.39 1.55 -1.92
C VAL A 39 17.39 2.54 -2.52
N LEU A 40 16.93 2.30 -3.75
CA LEU A 40 15.95 3.17 -4.40
C LEU A 40 14.61 3.20 -3.63
N PHE A 41 14.18 2.09 -3.05
CA PHE A 41 12.89 2.00 -2.35
C PHE A 41 12.77 2.93 -1.14
N PRO A 42 13.70 2.97 -0.18
CA PRO A 42 13.65 3.95 0.91
C PRO A 42 13.77 5.40 0.43
N ILE A 43 14.46 5.67 -0.69
CA ILE A 43 14.51 7.01 -1.29
C ILE A 43 13.12 7.43 -1.78
N ILE A 44 12.42 6.57 -2.53
CA ILE A 44 11.06 6.84 -3.00
C ILE A 44 10.12 7.01 -1.80
N THR A 45 10.22 6.13 -0.79
CA THR A 45 9.41 6.22 0.43
C THR A 45 9.63 7.55 1.14
N PHE A 46 10.89 7.96 1.30
CA PHE A 46 11.21 9.25 1.92
C PHE A 46 10.65 10.43 1.13
N LEU A 47 10.83 10.45 -0.20
CA LEU A 47 10.32 11.52 -1.06
C LEU A 47 8.79 11.64 -0.97
N GLY A 48 8.07 10.53 -0.96
CA GLY A 48 6.61 10.54 -0.89
C GLY A 48 6.08 11.00 0.47
N PHE A 49 6.70 10.56 1.58
CA PHE A 49 6.20 10.87 2.92
C PHE A 49 6.84 12.10 3.56
N PHE A 50 7.85 12.72 2.93
CA PHE A 50 8.54 13.87 3.49
C PHE A 50 7.62 15.07 3.80
N PRO A 51 6.67 15.45 2.93
CA PRO A 51 5.70 16.50 3.25
C PRO A 51 4.87 16.18 4.50
N SER A 52 4.35 14.95 4.60
CA SER A 52 3.57 14.51 5.77
C SER A 52 4.39 14.52 7.07
N LEU A 53 5.70 14.22 6.99
CA LEU A 53 6.60 14.34 8.15
C LEU A 53 6.81 15.80 8.57
N GLN A 54 6.87 16.73 7.61
CA GLN A 54 6.96 18.16 7.91
C GLN A 54 5.68 18.66 8.60
N ASP A 55 4.49 18.29 8.10
CA ASP A 55 3.19 18.66 8.68
C ASP A 55 3.02 18.10 10.08
N LEU A 56 3.45 16.86 10.31
CA LEU A 56 3.42 16.23 11.63
C LEU A 56 4.34 16.96 12.61
N ASN A 57 5.56 17.31 12.19
CA ASN A 57 6.51 18.05 13.03
C ASN A 57 6.07 19.49 13.30
N ALA A 58 5.39 20.13 12.36
CA ALA A 58 4.81 21.46 12.54
C ALA A 58 3.55 21.47 13.43
N GLY A 59 3.01 20.28 13.75
CA GLY A 59 1.76 20.15 14.50
C GLY A 59 0.51 20.47 13.70
N SER A 60 0.64 20.72 12.39
CA SER A 60 -0.47 20.98 11.46
C SER A 60 -1.29 19.73 11.16
N MET A 61 -0.69 18.55 11.34
CA MET A 61 -1.36 17.26 11.17
C MET A 61 -1.29 16.44 12.47
N LYS A 62 -2.43 15.90 12.88
CA LYS A 62 -2.51 14.93 13.98
C LYS A 62 -2.93 13.58 13.41
N VAL A 63 -2.23 12.53 13.78
CA VAL A 63 -2.54 11.16 13.36
C VAL A 63 -2.77 10.26 14.57
N HIS A 64 -3.63 9.28 14.39
CA HIS A 64 -3.90 8.30 15.43
C HIS A 64 -2.64 7.44 15.71
N TRP A 65 -2.49 6.95 16.93
CA TRP A 65 -1.31 6.14 17.33
C TRP A 65 -1.10 4.89 16.44
N LEU A 66 -2.16 4.27 15.93
CA LEU A 66 -2.08 3.14 14.99
C LEU A 66 -1.32 3.52 13.71
N THR A 67 -1.46 4.74 13.22
CA THR A 67 -0.71 5.23 12.04
C THR A 67 0.79 5.27 12.32
N HIS A 68 1.20 5.65 13.54
CA HIS A 68 2.61 5.60 13.94
C HIS A 68 3.13 4.16 13.99
N VAL A 69 2.36 3.23 14.55
CA VAL A 69 2.72 1.79 14.58
C VAL A 69 2.82 1.22 13.16
N HIS A 70 1.83 1.49 12.31
CA HIS A 70 1.85 1.11 10.89
C HIS A 70 3.11 1.64 10.20
N SER A 71 3.39 2.93 10.31
CA SER A 71 4.55 3.56 9.68
C SER A 71 5.87 2.97 10.18
N ALA A 72 5.98 2.65 11.47
CA ALA A 72 7.15 2.01 12.05
C ALA A 72 7.37 0.59 11.50
N ILE A 73 6.29 -0.21 11.35
CA ILE A 73 6.34 -1.55 10.78
C ILE A 73 6.75 -1.49 9.30
N MET A 74 6.12 -0.61 8.51
CA MET A 74 6.41 -0.44 7.09
C MET A 74 7.85 0.03 6.85
N THR A 75 8.33 1.00 7.62
CA THR A 75 9.71 1.48 7.56
C THR A 75 10.68 0.37 7.96
N SER A 76 10.39 -0.38 9.01
CA SER A 76 11.19 -1.53 9.44
C SER A 76 11.31 -2.58 8.34
N TRP A 77 10.21 -2.85 7.60
CA TRP A 77 10.23 -3.76 6.45
C TRP A 77 11.21 -3.31 5.37
N ILE A 78 11.16 -2.04 4.97
CA ILE A 78 12.04 -1.48 3.93
C ILE A 78 13.51 -1.53 4.36
N VAL A 79 13.79 -1.18 5.62
CA VAL A 79 15.16 -1.24 6.19
C VAL A 79 15.67 -2.69 6.23
N VAL A 80 14.84 -3.62 6.68
CA VAL A 80 15.19 -5.04 6.73
C VAL A 80 15.39 -5.61 5.32
N PHE A 81 14.55 -5.24 4.34
CA PHE A 81 14.72 -5.63 2.94
C PHE A 81 16.06 -5.15 2.38
N LEU A 82 16.44 -3.89 2.62
CA LEU A 82 17.73 -3.33 2.23
C LEU A 82 18.90 -4.10 2.91
N ALA A 83 18.81 -4.33 4.21
CA ALA A 83 19.81 -5.10 4.94
C ALA A 83 19.98 -6.51 4.39
N GLN A 84 18.88 -7.20 4.07
CA GLN A 84 18.85 -8.52 3.44
C GLN A 84 19.53 -8.52 2.07
N ALA A 85 19.28 -7.51 1.24
CA ALA A 85 19.92 -7.37 -0.06
C ALA A 85 21.44 -7.17 0.07
N ILE A 86 21.87 -6.34 1.01
CA ILE A 86 23.29 -6.09 1.29
C ILE A 86 23.98 -7.36 1.81
N LEU A 87 23.37 -8.06 2.76
CA LEU A 87 23.93 -9.30 3.34
C LEU A 87 24.10 -10.38 2.26
N ALA A 88 23.09 -10.54 1.40
CA ALA A 88 23.16 -11.47 0.26
C ALA A 88 24.27 -11.08 -0.72
N ALA A 89 24.39 -9.79 -1.07
CA ALA A 89 25.41 -9.29 -1.97
C ALA A 89 26.84 -9.46 -1.41
N LYS A 90 27.02 -9.28 -0.10
CA LYS A 90 28.30 -9.52 0.58
C LYS A 90 28.61 -11.00 0.81
N GLY A 91 27.67 -11.91 0.48
CA GLY A 91 27.84 -13.35 0.71
C GLY A 91 27.69 -13.76 2.18
N ASN A 92 27.23 -12.89 3.05
CA ASN A 92 27.01 -13.18 4.47
C ASN A 92 25.69 -13.94 4.70
N LEU A 93 25.63 -15.15 4.16
CA LEU A 93 24.41 -15.97 4.18
C LEU A 93 24.01 -16.44 5.58
N LYS A 94 24.96 -16.45 6.55
CA LYS A 94 24.64 -16.79 7.94
C LYS A 94 23.74 -15.74 8.58
N PHE A 95 24.10 -14.48 8.48
CA PHE A 95 23.27 -13.36 8.99
C PHE A 95 22.03 -13.14 8.14
N HIS A 96 22.12 -13.26 6.80
CA HIS A 96 20.95 -13.22 5.91
C HIS A 96 19.87 -14.21 6.34
N ARG A 97 20.21 -15.46 6.66
CA ARG A 97 19.25 -16.47 7.12
C ARG A 97 18.68 -16.17 8.50
N ARG A 98 19.48 -15.68 9.45
CA ARG A 98 19.00 -15.29 10.79
C ARG A 98 18.01 -14.12 10.71
N LEU A 99 18.39 -13.06 9.99
CA LEU A 99 17.53 -11.91 9.75
C LEU A 99 16.30 -12.31 8.93
N GLY A 100 16.42 -13.32 8.07
CA GLY A 100 15.31 -13.88 7.29
C GLY A 100 14.17 -14.43 8.14
N LEU A 101 14.46 -15.03 9.30
CA LEU A 101 13.43 -15.46 10.26
C LEU A 101 12.65 -14.25 10.83
N VAL A 102 13.36 -13.19 11.20
CA VAL A 102 12.75 -11.93 11.65
C VAL A 102 11.92 -11.32 10.52
N SER A 103 12.42 -11.36 9.27
CA SER A 103 11.69 -10.87 8.09
C SER A 103 10.37 -11.61 7.86
N VAL A 104 10.28 -12.91 8.19
CA VAL A 104 9.01 -13.67 8.05
C VAL A 104 7.97 -13.14 9.03
N VAL A 105 8.34 -12.94 10.29
CA VAL A 105 7.44 -12.35 11.29
C VAL A 105 7.03 -10.94 10.89
N LEU A 106 8.01 -10.13 10.46
CA LEU A 106 7.75 -8.75 10.04
C LEU A 106 6.83 -8.68 8.82
N GLY A 107 6.96 -9.59 7.84
CA GLY A 107 6.05 -9.66 6.70
C GLY A 107 4.60 -9.96 7.09
N VAL A 108 4.38 -10.80 8.09
CA VAL A 108 3.03 -11.01 8.67
C VAL A 108 2.54 -9.74 9.36
N LEU A 109 3.40 -9.06 10.13
CA LEU A 109 3.06 -7.81 10.79
C LEU A 109 2.72 -6.69 9.79
N VAL A 110 3.39 -6.64 8.62
CA VAL A 110 3.04 -5.72 7.52
C VAL A 110 1.58 -5.93 7.10
N CYS A 111 1.17 -7.15 6.77
CA CYS A 111 -0.21 -7.44 6.38
C CYS A 111 -1.21 -7.08 7.51
N LEU A 112 -0.90 -7.43 8.76
CA LEU A 112 -1.76 -7.11 9.89
C LEU A 112 -1.87 -5.60 10.13
N ALA A 113 -0.76 -4.86 10.03
CA ALA A 113 -0.76 -3.41 10.19
C ALA A 113 -1.58 -2.72 9.10
N MET A 114 -1.48 -3.16 7.86
CA MET A 114 -2.30 -2.64 6.75
C MET A 114 -3.79 -2.87 7.02
N VAL A 115 -4.20 -4.10 7.29
CA VAL A 115 -5.60 -4.44 7.57
C VAL A 115 -6.16 -3.66 8.77
N THR A 116 -5.42 -3.63 9.89
CA THR A 116 -5.90 -2.94 11.09
C THR A 116 -6.02 -1.44 10.91
N THR A 117 -5.10 -0.82 10.17
CA THR A 117 -5.14 0.62 9.88
C THR A 117 -6.30 0.95 8.95
N SER A 118 -6.55 0.17 7.90
CA SER A 118 -7.67 0.38 6.98
C SER A 118 -9.02 0.23 7.67
N VAL A 119 -9.19 -0.83 8.46
CA VAL A 119 -10.43 -1.06 9.20
C VAL A 119 -10.66 0.07 10.22
N HIS A 120 -9.62 0.46 10.97
CA HIS A 120 -9.72 1.57 11.91
C HIS A 120 -10.10 2.88 11.21
N PHE A 121 -9.47 3.16 10.06
CA PHE A 121 -9.73 4.37 9.29
C PHE A 121 -11.19 4.44 8.79
N LEU A 122 -11.73 3.32 8.30
CA LEU A 122 -13.13 3.24 7.89
C LEU A 122 -14.08 3.44 9.07
N ILE A 123 -13.82 2.77 10.20
CA ILE A 123 -14.67 2.88 11.40
C ILE A 123 -14.63 4.31 11.95
N ALA A 124 -13.45 4.93 12.04
CA ALA A 124 -13.30 6.26 12.62
C ALA A 124 -13.91 7.37 11.76
N ASN A 125 -13.90 7.22 10.42
CA ASN A 125 -14.37 8.27 9.51
C ASN A 125 -15.83 8.12 9.08
N HIS A 126 -16.50 6.99 9.36
CA HIS A 126 -17.90 6.73 9.00
C HIS A 126 -18.25 7.19 7.56
N PRO A 127 -17.53 6.73 6.51
CA PRO A 127 -17.68 7.27 5.18
C PRO A 127 -19.09 7.02 4.64
N PRO A 128 -19.71 8.01 3.93
CA PRO A 128 -20.97 7.81 3.22
C PRO A 128 -20.83 6.78 2.11
N GLU A 129 -21.97 6.26 1.61
CA GLU A 129 -21.99 5.18 0.59
C GLU A 129 -21.11 5.48 -0.64
N ARG A 130 -20.98 6.74 -1.03
CA ARG A 130 -20.14 7.17 -2.17
C ARG A 130 -18.91 7.91 -1.71
N SER A 131 -18.03 7.23 -0.98
CA SER A 131 -16.80 7.83 -0.47
C SER A 131 -15.58 7.32 -1.22
N PHE A 132 -14.68 8.23 -1.58
CA PHE A 132 -13.34 7.93 -2.07
C PHE A 132 -12.53 7.04 -1.11
N LEU A 133 -12.87 7.04 0.19
CA LEU A 133 -12.21 6.16 1.18
C LEU A 133 -12.38 4.68 0.84
N PHE A 134 -13.48 4.29 0.20
CA PHE A 134 -13.67 2.91 -0.26
C PHE A 134 -12.75 2.54 -1.42
N ASP A 135 -12.38 3.52 -2.24
CA ASP A 135 -11.42 3.32 -3.33
C ASP A 135 -9.99 3.20 -2.79
N LEU A 136 -9.64 3.91 -1.72
CA LEU A 136 -8.35 3.70 -1.03
C LEU A 136 -8.25 2.29 -0.44
N VAL A 137 -9.33 1.77 0.13
CA VAL A 137 -9.38 0.38 0.62
C VAL A 137 -9.20 -0.62 -0.52
N LEU A 138 -9.73 -0.34 -1.72
CA LEU A 138 -9.52 -1.20 -2.89
C LEU A 138 -8.04 -1.27 -3.28
N ILE A 139 -7.34 -0.13 -3.28
CA ILE A 139 -5.90 -0.07 -3.52
C ILE A 139 -5.15 -0.86 -2.45
N GLU A 140 -5.53 -0.73 -1.20
CA GLU A 140 -4.88 -1.43 -0.08
C GLU A 140 -5.11 -2.96 -0.14
N ILE A 141 -6.29 -3.41 -0.55
CA ILE A 141 -6.57 -4.83 -0.83
C ILE A 141 -5.62 -5.34 -1.93
N TYR A 142 -5.42 -4.57 -3.00
CA TYR A 142 -4.44 -4.90 -4.04
C TYR A 142 -3.02 -5.04 -3.47
N GLU A 143 -2.58 -4.09 -2.65
CA GLU A 143 -1.25 -4.11 -2.03
C GLU A 143 -1.06 -5.32 -1.11
N ILE A 144 -2.02 -5.58 -0.21
CA ILE A 144 -1.98 -6.71 0.72
C ILE A 144 -1.98 -8.04 -0.03
N ALA A 145 -2.85 -8.20 -1.02
CA ALA A 145 -2.94 -9.43 -1.81
C ALA A 145 -1.66 -9.69 -2.61
N SER A 146 -1.13 -8.65 -3.27
CA SER A 146 0.11 -8.72 -4.06
C SER A 146 1.32 -8.98 -3.17
N PHE A 147 1.46 -8.23 -2.07
CA PHE A 147 2.54 -8.44 -1.10
C PHE A 147 2.49 -9.85 -0.53
N GLY A 148 1.33 -10.28 -0.01
CA GLY A 148 1.14 -11.60 0.58
C GLY A 148 1.46 -12.73 -0.40
N LEU A 149 1.01 -12.62 -1.65
CA LEU A 149 1.28 -13.58 -2.73
C LEU A 149 2.78 -13.69 -2.99
N PHE A 150 3.45 -12.57 -3.33
CA PHE A 150 4.85 -12.58 -3.70
C PHE A 150 5.77 -12.92 -2.52
N PHE A 151 5.45 -12.43 -1.34
CA PHE A 151 6.16 -12.75 -0.12
C PHE A 151 6.10 -14.26 0.19
N THR A 152 4.90 -14.83 0.24
CA THR A 152 4.72 -16.25 0.53
C THR A 152 5.41 -17.14 -0.51
N TRP A 153 5.20 -16.85 -1.80
CA TRP A 153 5.86 -17.56 -2.88
C TRP A 153 7.39 -17.40 -2.79
N GLY A 154 7.88 -16.20 -2.53
CA GLY A 154 9.32 -15.93 -2.35
C GLY A 154 9.93 -16.76 -1.23
N ILE A 155 9.25 -16.87 -0.08
CA ILE A 155 9.70 -17.70 1.05
C ILE A 155 9.68 -19.20 0.69
N GLN A 156 8.66 -19.67 -0.02
CA GLN A 156 8.55 -21.10 -0.41
C GLN A 156 9.69 -21.54 -1.33
N VAL A 157 10.11 -20.69 -2.27
CA VAL A 157 11.14 -21.05 -3.26
C VAL A 157 12.58 -20.74 -2.78
N ARG A 158 12.76 -20.13 -1.62
CA ARG A 158 14.06 -19.59 -1.15
C ARG A 158 15.25 -20.57 -1.20
N THR A 159 14.98 -21.87 -0.99
CA THR A 159 16.02 -22.91 -0.99
C THR A 159 16.18 -23.61 -2.32
N LYS A 160 15.10 -23.69 -3.13
CA LYS A 160 15.06 -24.41 -4.40
C LYS A 160 15.46 -23.52 -5.58
N ASP A 161 15.03 -22.24 -5.54
CA ASP A 161 15.29 -21.27 -6.60
C ASP A 161 15.62 -19.88 -6.00
N PRO A 162 16.88 -19.66 -5.60
CA PRO A 162 17.31 -18.35 -5.07
C PRO A 162 17.16 -17.20 -6.09
N SER A 163 17.11 -17.50 -7.39
CA SER A 163 16.93 -16.49 -8.43
C SER A 163 15.51 -15.96 -8.45
N SER A 164 14.51 -16.82 -8.30
CA SER A 164 13.10 -16.45 -8.12
C SER A 164 12.86 -15.79 -6.76
N HIS A 165 13.44 -16.34 -5.69
CA HIS A 165 13.30 -15.78 -4.34
C HIS A 165 13.60 -14.28 -4.28
N LYS A 166 14.76 -13.84 -4.75
CA LYS A 166 15.15 -12.43 -4.69
C LYS A 166 14.25 -11.52 -5.53
N ARG A 167 13.72 -12.02 -6.67
CA ARG A 167 12.77 -11.28 -7.51
C ARG A 167 11.41 -11.14 -6.84
N LEU A 168 10.90 -12.22 -6.29
CA LEU A 168 9.60 -12.24 -5.61
C LEU A 168 9.58 -11.33 -4.38
N LEU A 169 10.67 -11.34 -3.57
CA LEU A 169 10.76 -10.42 -2.42
C LEU A 169 10.92 -8.97 -2.86
N MET A 170 11.59 -8.72 -3.98
CA MET A 170 11.67 -7.38 -4.57
C MET A 170 10.29 -6.93 -5.08
N LEU A 171 9.53 -7.79 -5.78
CA LEU A 171 8.18 -7.49 -6.24
C LEU A 171 7.20 -7.31 -5.07
N ALA A 172 7.33 -8.11 -4.00
CA ALA A 172 6.55 -7.91 -2.78
C ALA A 172 6.79 -6.52 -2.16
N THR A 173 8.06 -6.10 -2.05
CA THR A 173 8.40 -4.78 -1.49
C THR A 173 7.99 -3.65 -2.44
N PHE A 174 8.09 -3.87 -3.74
CA PHE A 174 7.74 -2.94 -4.79
C PHE A 174 6.26 -2.49 -4.72
N VAL A 175 5.31 -3.42 -4.54
CA VAL A 175 3.90 -3.07 -4.50
C VAL A 175 3.55 -2.18 -3.30
N LEU A 176 4.29 -2.25 -2.21
CA LEU A 176 4.10 -1.37 -1.05
C LEU A 176 4.55 0.08 -1.28
N LEU A 177 5.18 0.39 -2.42
CA LEU A 177 5.58 1.74 -2.77
C LEU A 177 4.42 2.57 -3.36
N THR A 178 3.28 1.97 -3.66
CA THR A 178 2.11 2.67 -4.27
C THR A 178 1.76 3.92 -3.47
N ALA A 179 1.59 3.79 -2.15
CA ALA A 179 1.26 4.90 -1.28
C ALA A 179 2.34 6.00 -1.21
N ALA A 180 3.61 5.65 -1.41
CA ALA A 180 4.70 6.62 -1.46
C ALA A 180 4.72 7.36 -2.81
N VAL A 181 4.57 6.63 -3.92
CA VAL A 181 4.54 7.20 -5.27
C VAL A 181 3.36 8.16 -5.44
N ASP A 182 2.19 7.78 -4.93
CA ASP A 182 0.97 8.59 -4.96
C ASP A 182 1.15 9.97 -4.27
N ARG A 183 1.97 10.04 -3.23
CA ARG A 183 2.26 11.28 -2.48
C ARG A 183 3.32 12.17 -3.10
N ILE A 184 3.93 11.79 -4.21
CA ILE A 184 4.93 12.62 -4.90
C ILE A 184 4.19 13.58 -5.85
N HIS A 185 3.59 14.63 -5.30
CA HIS A 185 2.69 15.55 -6.00
C HIS A 185 3.30 16.36 -7.15
N TRP A 186 4.64 16.44 -7.24
CA TRP A 186 5.33 17.11 -8.34
C TRP A 186 5.51 16.22 -9.58
N LEU A 187 5.13 14.94 -9.53
CA LEU A 187 5.10 14.10 -10.72
C LEU A 187 3.98 14.54 -11.67
N PRO A 188 4.24 14.66 -12.99
CA PRO A 188 3.22 15.04 -13.96
C PRO A 188 2.05 14.05 -14.02
N SER A 189 0.83 14.55 -14.19
CA SER A 189 -0.36 13.68 -14.32
C SER A 189 -0.42 12.92 -15.66
N LEU A 190 0.34 13.37 -16.66
CA LEU A 190 0.35 12.81 -18.02
C LEU A 190 -1.05 12.71 -18.66
N GLY A 191 -2.01 13.50 -18.17
CA GLY A 191 -3.41 13.45 -18.62
C GLY A 191 -4.19 12.22 -18.10
N MET A 192 -3.64 11.52 -17.12
CA MET A 192 -4.28 10.38 -16.46
C MET A 192 -4.79 10.76 -15.08
N GLU A 193 -5.87 10.11 -14.65
CA GLU A 193 -6.43 10.24 -13.33
C GLU A 193 -5.90 9.15 -12.38
N HIS A 194 -6.04 9.39 -11.08
CA HIS A 194 -5.79 8.39 -10.05
C HIS A 194 -6.79 7.20 -10.18
N PRO A 195 -6.37 5.91 -9.98
CA PRO A 195 -5.03 5.47 -9.60
C PRO A 195 -4.10 5.14 -10.78
N SER A 196 -4.56 5.33 -12.02
CA SER A 196 -3.84 4.92 -13.23
C SER A 196 -2.46 5.55 -13.32
N ILE A 197 -2.34 6.85 -13.03
CA ILE A 197 -1.05 7.55 -13.08
C ILE A 197 -0.05 7.01 -12.06
N THR A 198 -0.50 6.71 -10.84
CA THR A 198 0.32 6.13 -9.78
C THR A 198 0.86 4.76 -10.21
N PHE A 199 0.01 3.92 -10.80
CA PHE A 199 0.42 2.61 -11.31
C PHE A 199 1.41 2.71 -12.46
N VAL A 200 1.25 3.65 -13.38
CA VAL A 200 2.23 3.87 -14.48
C VAL A 200 3.60 4.22 -13.91
N TYR A 201 3.69 5.15 -12.96
CA TYR A 201 4.97 5.48 -12.33
C TYR A 201 5.55 4.31 -11.53
N LEU A 202 4.70 3.56 -10.85
CA LEU A 202 5.13 2.37 -10.16
C LEU A 202 5.70 1.35 -11.16
N ASP A 203 5.01 1.06 -12.26
CA ASP A 203 5.43 0.08 -13.26
C ASP A 203 6.73 0.46 -13.98
N MET A 204 7.02 1.77 -14.14
CA MET A 204 8.31 2.22 -14.63
C MET A 204 9.48 1.72 -13.79
N LEU A 205 9.28 1.47 -12.48
CA LEU A 205 10.30 0.89 -11.61
C LEU A 205 10.56 -0.60 -11.88
N LEU A 206 9.70 -1.29 -12.65
CA LEU A 206 9.95 -2.66 -13.11
C LEU A 206 10.93 -2.71 -14.29
N ILE A 207 11.02 -1.64 -15.08
CA ILE A 207 11.85 -1.58 -16.29
C ILE A 207 13.32 -1.98 -16.01
N PRO A 208 13.99 -1.48 -14.96
CA PRO A 208 15.35 -1.90 -14.62
C PRO A 208 15.50 -3.41 -14.41
N LEU A 209 14.48 -4.09 -13.88
CA LEU A 209 14.52 -5.54 -13.67
C LEU A 209 14.49 -6.31 -15.00
N PHE A 210 13.70 -5.85 -15.98
CA PHE A 210 13.69 -6.42 -17.33
C PHE A 210 15.04 -6.23 -18.01
N PHE A 211 15.64 -5.04 -17.94
CA PHE A 211 16.97 -4.78 -18.47
C PHE A 211 18.02 -5.65 -17.78
N TYR A 212 17.98 -5.77 -16.45
CA TYR A 212 18.87 -6.65 -15.71
C TYR A 212 18.79 -8.09 -16.20
N ASP A 213 17.59 -8.61 -16.36
CA ASP A 213 17.40 -10.00 -16.84
C ASP A 213 17.92 -10.15 -18.27
N PHE A 214 17.57 -9.24 -19.18
CA PHE A 214 17.99 -9.29 -20.57
C PHE A 214 19.52 -9.23 -20.72
N PHE A 215 20.17 -8.26 -20.05
CA PHE A 215 21.63 -8.13 -20.16
C PHE A 215 22.40 -9.25 -19.44
N THR A 216 21.82 -9.81 -18.36
CA THR A 216 22.46 -10.88 -17.58
C THR A 216 22.26 -12.26 -18.22
N PHE A 217 21.05 -12.58 -18.66
CA PHE A 217 20.67 -13.92 -19.08
C PHE A 217 20.31 -14.02 -20.57
N ARG A 218 20.31 -12.90 -21.31
CA ARG A 218 19.81 -12.80 -22.69
C ARG A 218 18.36 -13.24 -22.86
N ARG A 219 17.63 -13.29 -21.79
CA ARG A 219 16.19 -13.61 -21.73
C ARG A 219 15.60 -13.03 -20.46
N ILE A 220 14.32 -12.70 -20.49
CA ILE A 220 13.60 -12.30 -19.28
C ILE A 220 13.37 -13.53 -18.39
N HIS A 221 13.65 -13.39 -17.11
CA HIS A 221 13.43 -14.48 -16.15
C HIS A 221 11.94 -14.77 -15.99
N ARG A 222 11.56 -16.05 -15.91
CA ARG A 222 10.15 -16.45 -15.81
C ARG A 222 9.42 -15.76 -14.66
N THR A 223 10.07 -15.65 -13.51
CA THR A 223 9.49 -14.98 -12.32
C THR A 223 9.28 -13.48 -12.55
N THR A 224 10.19 -12.79 -13.24
CA THR A 224 10.01 -11.38 -13.61
C THR A 224 8.79 -11.21 -14.49
N TRP A 225 8.70 -12.04 -15.56
CA TRP A 225 7.59 -11.97 -16.49
C TRP A 225 6.24 -12.25 -15.82
N ILE A 226 6.14 -13.39 -15.09
CA ILE A 226 4.89 -13.79 -14.42
C ILE A 226 4.54 -12.78 -13.33
N GLY A 227 5.52 -12.36 -12.50
CA GLY A 227 5.25 -11.43 -11.41
C GLY A 227 4.78 -10.07 -11.91
N SER A 228 5.42 -9.51 -12.94
CA SER A 228 4.97 -8.25 -13.56
C SER A 228 3.60 -8.39 -14.21
N ALA A 229 3.32 -9.48 -14.90
CA ALA A 229 2.00 -9.72 -15.49
C ALA A 229 0.90 -9.79 -14.42
N VAL A 230 1.16 -10.45 -13.28
CA VAL A 230 0.22 -10.50 -12.15
C VAL A 230 -0.01 -9.11 -11.57
N ILE A 231 1.04 -8.31 -11.36
CA ILE A 231 0.90 -6.92 -10.87
C ILE A 231 0.01 -6.13 -11.82
N ILE A 232 0.32 -6.09 -13.11
CA ILE A 232 -0.44 -5.34 -14.11
C ILE A 232 -1.90 -5.81 -14.18
N MET A 233 -2.16 -7.12 -14.15
CA MET A 233 -3.54 -7.64 -14.12
C MET A 233 -4.32 -7.18 -12.90
N LEU A 234 -3.70 -7.19 -11.71
CA LEU A 234 -4.35 -6.72 -10.49
C LEU A 234 -4.58 -5.21 -10.52
N GLN A 235 -3.65 -4.42 -11.02
CA GLN A 235 -3.80 -2.97 -11.22
C GLN A 235 -4.93 -2.64 -12.20
N LEU A 236 -5.03 -3.37 -13.33
CA LEU A 236 -6.14 -3.23 -14.27
C LEU A 236 -7.48 -3.56 -13.61
N SER A 237 -7.51 -4.58 -12.73
CA SER A 237 -8.71 -4.91 -11.96
C SER A 237 -9.09 -3.78 -11.01
N VAL A 238 -8.12 -3.18 -10.32
CA VAL A 238 -8.34 -1.99 -9.48
C VAL A 238 -8.90 -0.85 -10.32
N ASN A 239 -8.27 -0.50 -11.45
CA ASN A 239 -8.74 0.59 -12.34
C ASN A 239 -10.18 0.37 -12.85
N THR A 240 -10.58 -0.89 -13.06
CA THR A 240 -11.94 -1.22 -13.52
C THR A 240 -12.98 -1.05 -12.42
N VAL A 241 -12.61 -1.28 -11.17
CA VAL A 241 -13.52 -1.26 -10.01
C VAL A 241 -13.53 0.09 -9.32
N PHE A 242 -12.45 0.88 -9.45
CA PHE A 242 -12.27 2.19 -8.83
C PHE A 242 -13.41 3.14 -9.21
N GLY A 243 -13.98 3.84 -8.22
CA GLY A 243 -15.13 4.72 -8.41
C GLY A 243 -16.45 4.01 -8.73
N SER A 244 -16.48 2.67 -8.75
CA SER A 244 -17.67 1.90 -9.10
C SER A 244 -18.76 2.00 -8.01
N PRO A 245 -20.01 2.42 -8.35
CA PRO A 245 -21.10 2.45 -7.39
C PRO A 245 -21.41 1.09 -6.75
N LEU A 246 -21.19 0.00 -7.49
CA LEU A 246 -21.40 -1.36 -6.97
C LEU A 246 -20.37 -1.72 -5.89
N TRP A 247 -19.11 -1.33 -6.09
CA TRP A 247 -18.03 -1.51 -5.10
C TRP A 247 -18.33 -0.72 -3.83
N HIS A 248 -18.62 0.58 -3.98
CA HIS A 248 -18.94 1.46 -2.86
C HIS A 248 -20.14 0.92 -2.05
N LYS A 249 -21.24 0.57 -2.71
CA LYS A 249 -22.41 0.00 -2.04
C LYS A 249 -22.11 -1.30 -1.31
N ARG A 250 -21.33 -2.20 -1.91
CA ARG A 250 -20.98 -3.49 -1.26
C ARG A 250 -20.13 -3.26 -0.04
N LEU A 251 -19.10 -2.41 -0.15
CA LEU A 251 -18.20 -2.15 0.98
C LEU A 251 -18.91 -1.38 2.08
N PHE A 252 -19.74 -0.40 1.75
CA PHE A 252 -20.58 0.32 2.69
C PHE A 252 -21.48 -0.64 3.48
N ASN A 253 -22.21 -1.52 2.83
CA ASN A 253 -23.07 -2.51 3.51
C ASN A 253 -22.29 -3.48 4.39
N LEU A 254 -21.06 -3.83 4.01
CA LEU A 254 -20.19 -4.72 4.80
C LEU A 254 -19.65 -4.03 6.05
N THR A 255 -19.34 -2.74 5.95
CA THR A 255 -18.68 -1.98 7.03
C THR A 255 -19.65 -1.27 7.95
N THR A 256 -20.86 -0.94 7.50
CA THR A 256 -21.90 -0.27 8.31
C THR A 256 -22.15 -0.95 9.67
N PRO A 257 -22.22 -2.28 9.78
CA PRO A 257 -22.41 -2.92 11.10
C PRO A 257 -21.21 -2.78 12.04
N LEU A 258 -20.03 -2.49 11.50
CA LEU A 258 -18.77 -2.33 12.25
C LEU A 258 -18.51 -0.86 12.62
N MET A 259 -19.17 0.07 11.95
CA MET A 259 -19.07 1.49 12.25
C MET A 259 -19.85 1.76 13.55
N GLU A 260 -19.24 2.49 14.48
CA GLU A 260 -19.99 3.00 15.61
C GLU A 260 -21.14 3.83 15.07
N GLN A 261 -22.36 3.50 15.47
CA GLN A 261 -23.51 4.37 15.20
C GLN A 261 -23.21 5.68 15.92
N VAL A 262 -22.93 6.72 15.15
CA VAL A 262 -22.85 8.08 15.72
C VAL A 262 -24.22 8.31 16.34
N ASN A 263 -24.30 8.32 17.67
CA ASN A 263 -25.53 8.68 18.37
C ASN A 263 -25.83 10.13 18.02
N GLU A 264 -26.65 10.30 16.97
CA GLU A 264 -27.09 11.64 16.55
C GLU A 264 -27.94 12.22 17.67
N VAL A 265 -27.41 13.26 18.31
CA VAL A 265 -28.10 14.02 19.34
C VAL A 265 -29.02 15.02 18.62
N LYS A 266 -30.30 14.94 18.89
CA LYS A 266 -31.24 15.95 18.40
C LYS A 266 -31.11 17.21 19.22
N LEU A 267 -30.47 18.23 18.67
CA LEU A 267 -30.37 19.53 19.31
C LEU A 267 -31.73 20.25 19.26
N SER A 268 -32.17 20.76 20.42
CA SER A 268 -33.30 21.68 20.49
C SER A 268 -32.99 23.00 19.77
N GLU A 269 -33.98 23.84 19.58
CA GLU A 269 -33.75 25.19 19.00
C GLU A 269 -32.80 26.03 19.83
N VAL A 270 -32.95 25.99 21.14
CA VAL A 270 -32.10 26.73 22.07
C VAL A 270 -30.65 26.26 22.04
N GLN A 271 -30.44 24.93 21.96
CA GLN A 271 -29.08 24.35 21.91
C GLN A 271 -28.37 24.61 20.58
N SER A 272 -29.11 24.65 19.47
CA SER A 272 -28.53 24.89 18.15
C SER A 272 -28.36 26.37 17.80
N ALA A 273 -29.10 27.27 18.46
CA ALA A 273 -29.06 28.69 18.17
C ALA A 273 -27.63 29.31 18.17
N PRO A 274 -26.74 28.97 19.13
CA PRO A 274 -25.36 29.49 19.14
C PRO A 274 -24.51 29.02 17.94
N LEU A 275 -24.90 27.92 17.27
CA LEU A 275 -24.16 27.35 16.18
C LEU A 275 -24.60 27.89 14.79
N LEU A 276 -25.73 28.62 14.75
CA LEU A 276 -26.26 29.17 13.52
C LEU A 276 -25.55 30.48 13.18
N GLY A 277 -25.20 30.68 11.94
CA GLY A 277 -24.59 31.93 11.49
C GLY A 277 -23.60 31.72 10.32
N ASP A 278 -22.96 32.82 10.01
CA ASP A 278 -21.95 32.91 8.98
C ASP A 278 -20.55 32.82 9.63
N TYR A 279 -19.72 31.93 9.09
CA TYR A 279 -18.33 31.73 9.52
C TYR A 279 -17.42 32.04 8.34
N GLU A 280 -16.33 32.76 8.57
CA GLU A 280 -15.32 33.04 7.55
C GLU A 280 -14.04 32.28 7.84
N SER A 281 -13.46 31.72 6.80
CA SER A 281 -12.17 31.05 6.84
C SER A 281 -11.29 31.56 5.70
N PRO A 282 -9.96 31.35 5.75
CA PRO A 282 -9.06 31.69 4.64
C PRO A 282 -9.45 31.02 3.30
N THR A 283 -10.23 29.94 3.35
CA THR A 283 -10.66 29.15 2.18
C THR A 283 -12.08 29.49 1.70
N GLY A 284 -12.82 30.36 2.39
CA GLY A 284 -14.16 30.79 1.98
C GLY A 284 -15.13 31.01 3.13
N LYS A 285 -16.37 31.30 2.75
CA LYS A 285 -17.50 31.52 3.67
C LYS A 285 -18.26 30.23 3.90
N MET A 286 -18.64 29.99 5.16
CA MET A 286 -19.46 28.85 5.59
C MET A 286 -20.67 29.40 6.35
N THR A 287 -21.87 28.97 5.96
CA THR A 287 -23.13 29.36 6.62
C THR A 287 -23.81 28.15 7.22
N ILE A 288 -24.05 28.17 8.55
CA ILE A 288 -24.86 27.15 9.22
C ILE A 288 -26.27 27.69 9.42
N SER A 289 -27.22 26.93 8.92
CA SER A 289 -28.64 27.30 8.98
C SER A 289 -29.49 26.15 9.50
N ARG A 290 -30.67 26.46 10.06
CA ARG A 290 -31.65 25.50 10.52
C ARG A 290 -32.92 25.60 9.67
N ASN A 291 -33.44 24.45 9.24
CA ASN A 291 -34.74 24.36 8.64
C ASN A 291 -35.56 23.29 9.37
N ARG A 292 -36.60 23.73 10.08
CA ARG A 292 -37.38 22.89 11.01
C ARG A 292 -36.47 22.22 12.05
N SER A 293 -36.35 20.89 12.05
CA SER A 293 -35.55 20.12 13.00
C SER A 293 -34.17 19.75 12.48
N LYS A 294 -33.79 20.16 11.26
CA LYS A 294 -32.54 19.77 10.61
C LYS A 294 -31.58 20.94 10.51
N LEU A 295 -30.30 20.66 10.71
CA LEU A 295 -29.21 21.60 10.51
C LEU A 295 -28.62 21.41 9.11
N TYR A 296 -28.23 22.52 8.50
CA TYR A 296 -27.63 22.55 7.17
C TYR A 296 -26.38 23.44 7.18
N ILE A 297 -25.38 23.05 6.44
CA ILE A 297 -24.20 23.85 6.12
C ILE A 297 -24.20 24.18 4.64
N GLN A 298 -23.72 25.36 4.31
CA GLN A 298 -23.50 25.82 2.96
C GLN A 298 -22.10 26.44 2.87
N PHE A 299 -21.28 25.94 1.96
CA PHE A 299 -19.96 26.50 1.65
C PHE A 299 -20.07 27.40 0.43
N ASN A 300 -19.73 28.67 0.57
CA ASN A 300 -19.86 29.67 -0.48
C ASN A 300 -21.24 29.58 -1.15
N ASP A 301 -21.30 29.44 -2.47
CA ASP A 301 -22.53 29.33 -3.26
C ASP A 301 -22.91 27.88 -3.60
N GLN A 302 -22.35 26.87 -2.91
CA GLN A 302 -22.68 25.46 -3.13
C GLN A 302 -24.04 25.07 -2.57
N GLU A 303 -24.54 23.90 -2.92
CA GLU A 303 -25.78 23.36 -2.36
C GLU A 303 -25.69 23.12 -0.85
N LYS A 304 -26.81 23.33 -0.16
CA LYS A 304 -26.90 23.05 1.27
C LYS A 304 -26.81 21.57 1.57
N GLN A 305 -25.93 21.21 2.48
CA GLN A 305 -25.73 19.83 2.93
C GLN A 305 -26.29 19.64 4.33
N GLU A 306 -26.93 18.49 4.61
CA GLU A 306 -27.52 18.19 5.91
C GLU A 306 -26.42 17.81 6.92
N MET A 307 -26.52 18.37 8.14
CA MET A 307 -25.64 18.09 9.27
C MET A 307 -26.35 17.26 10.33
N GLY A 308 -25.59 16.44 11.03
CA GLY A 308 -25.95 15.82 12.30
C GLY A 308 -25.17 16.44 13.47
N ALA A 309 -25.61 16.21 14.70
CA ALA A 309 -24.87 16.63 15.90
C ALA A 309 -24.40 15.39 16.67
N LYS A 310 -23.12 15.38 17.07
CA LYS A 310 -22.54 14.42 18.03
C LYS A 310 -22.72 14.92 19.47
N SER A 311 -22.66 16.23 19.67
CA SER A 311 -22.86 16.92 20.95
C SER A 311 -23.39 18.35 20.70
N GLU A 312 -23.56 19.15 21.77
CA GLU A 312 -23.94 20.56 21.64
C GLU A 312 -22.89 21.43 20.92
N THR A 313 -21.65 20.95 20.79
CA THR A 313 -20.53 21.68 20.21
C THR A 313 -19.86 20.95 19.05
N GLU A 314 -20.31 19.74 18.74
CA GLU A 314 -19.74 18.93 17.65
C GLU A 314 -20.81 18.57 16.66
N LEU A 315 -20.66 19.07 15.43
CA LEU A 315 -21.51 18.76 14.29
C LEU A 315 -20.72 17.94 13.25
N PHE A 316 -21.41 17.17 12.44
CA PHE A 316 -20.82 16.40 11.35
C PHE A 316 -21.67 16.50 10.08
N LEU A 317 -21.04 16.42 8.92
CA LEU A 317 -21.73 16.30 7.63
C LEU A 317 -22.27 14.88 7.45
N LYS A 318 -23.56 14.76 7.05
CA LYS A 318 -24.16 13.44 6.75
C LYS A 318 -23.71 12.88 5.39
N THR A 319 -23.21 13.74 4.52
CA THR A 319 -22.81 13.39 3.15
C THR A 319 -21.32 13.18 2.98
N GLU A 320 -20.51 13.71 3.89
CA GLU A 320 -19.05 13.66 3.83
C GLU A 320 -18.46 13.44 5.23
N SER A 321 -17.29 12.86 5.34
CA SER A 321 -16.59 12.65 6.62
C SER A 321 -15.91 13.92 7.08
N MET A 322 -16.71 14.91 7.47
CA MET A 322 -16.22 16.20 7.96
C MET A 322 -16.90 16.56 9.29
N ASP A 323 -16.09 16.76 10.32
CA ASP A 323 -16.53 17.15 11.67
C ASP A 323 -16.21 18.62 11.92
N PHE A 324 -17.09 19.30 12.62
CA PHE A 324 -16.97 20.71 13.04
C PHE A 324 -17.05 20.78 14.54
N SER A 325 -16.04 21.33 15.17
CA SER A 325 -16.01 21.60 16.62
C SER A 325 -16.13 23.09 16.87
N PHE A 326 -17.04 23.46 17.76
CA PHE A 326 -17.30 24.86 18.15
C PHE A 326 -16.84 25.09 19.59
N GLU A 327 -16.01 26.08 19.80
CA GLU A 327 -15.66 26.49 21.15
C GLU A 327 -16.82 27.33 21.72
N LYS A 328 -17.25 27.02 22.96
CA LYS A 328 -18.21 27.90 23.68
C LYS A 328 -17.49 29.20 23.93
N GLY A 329 -17.93 30.27 23.27
CA GLY A 329 -17.43 31.62 23.57
C GLY A 329 -17.60 31.92 25.05
N THR A 330 -16.52 32.39 25.68
CA THR A 330 -16.51 32.90 27.06
C THR A 330 -17.25 34.19 27.18
#